data_ebe9e58ceafb9e2b3bd1cdce08129db6
#
_entry.id   ebe9e58ceafb9e2b3bd1cdce08129db6
#
_cell.length_a   1.000
_cell.length_b   1.000
_cell.length_c   1.000
_cell.angle_alpha   90.00
_cell.angle_beta   90.00
_cell.angle_gamma   90.00
#
_symmetry.space_group_name_H-M   'P 1'
#
loop_
_entity.id
_entity.type
_entity.pdbx_description
1 polymer ?
#
loop_
_entity_poly.entity_id
_entity_poly.type
_entity_poly.pdbx_seq_one_letter_code
_entity_poly.pdbx_strand_id
1 'polypeptide(L)'
;MRADYGSSGDRGSATAELILLTLLLFALALFAVAAGRLVSARLQVNNAAHQAARAASIERNPGAAGAAARAAADGALAGERVTCASRQVNVGLGSFRPGGSVTATVTCRVKLSDVALVRIPGSTALTASFVVPIDYWRSSR
;
A
#
# COMPACT_ATOMS: atom_id res chain seq x y z
N MET A 1 -30.07 42.95 -50.91
CA MET A 1 -29.02 43.11 -49.92
C MET A 1 -29.05 41.90 -49.02
N ARG A 2 -28.15 40.92 -49.22
CA ARG A 2 -27.95 39.80 -48.30
C ARG A 2 -26.77 40.14 -47.42
N ALA A 3 -26.98 40.25 -46.14
CA ALA A 3 -25.93 40.40 -45.16
C ALA A 3 -25.29 39.02 -44.91
N ASP A 4 -24.06 38.85 -45.38
CA ASP A 4 -23.22 37.74 -44.99
C ASP A 4 -22.80 37.95 -43.52
N TYR A 5 -23.41 37.23 -42.61
CA TYR A 5 -22.91 37.08 -41.26
C TYR A 5 -21.70 36.13 -41.30
N GLY A 6 -20.52 36.74 -41.35
CA GLY A 6 -19.26 36.03 -41.30
C GLY A 6 -19.12 35.27 -39.97
N SER A 7 -19.21 33.97 -40.03
CA SER A 7 -18.88 33.00 -38.95
C SER A 7 -17.36 32.95 -38.75
N SER A 8 -16.78 33.95 -38.07
CA SER A 8 -15.36 34.00 -37.76
C SER A 8 -15.05 33.80 -36.25
N GLY A 9 -16.05 33.44 -35.42
CA GLY A 9 -15.94 33.29 -33.95
C GLY A 9 -15.55 31.92 -33.44
N ASP A 10 -15.72 30.83 -34.20
CA ASP A 10 -15.66 29.47 -33.64
C ASP A 10 -14.28 28.81 -33.63
N ARG A 11 -13.29 29.34 -34.39
CA ARG A 11 -11.97 28.69 -34.48
C ARG A 11 -11.09 28.87 -33.25
N GLY A 12 -11.26 29.94 -32.49
CA GLY A 12 -10.52 30.18 -31.25
C GLY A 12 -11.06 29.40 -30.05
N SER A 13 -12.37 29.15 -30.01
CA SER A 13 -13.07 28.41 -28.96
C SER A 13 -12.68 26.95 -28.97
N ALA A 14 -12.67 26.29 -30.13
CA ALA A 14 -12.34 24.88 -30.28
C ALA A 14 -10.88 24.57 -29.86
N THR A 15 -9.94 25.47 -30.14
CA THR A 15 -8.53 25.31 -29.77
C THR A 15 -8.34 25.45 -28.26
N ALA A 16 -9.00 26.40 -27.63
CA ALA A 16 -8.96 26.58 -26.16
C ALA A 16 -9.59 25.40 -25.44
N GLU A 17 -10.71 24.89 -25.92
CA GLU A 17 -11.40 23.71 -25.39
C GLU A 17 -10.52 22.45 -25.47
N LEU A 18 -9.82 22.25 -26.59
CA LEU A 18 -8.93 21.12 -26.81
C LEU A 18 -7.72 21.16 -25.86
N ILE A 19 -7.16 22.36 -25.60
CA ILE A 19 -6.07 22.55 -24.64
C ILE A 19 -6.52 22.20 -23.21
N LEU A 20 -7.69 22.70 -22.81
CA LEU A 20 -8.26 22.42 -21.48
C LEU A 20 -8.56 20.93 -21.30
N LEU A 21 -9.13 20.29 -22.32
CA LEU A 21 -9.45 18.86 -22.30
C LEU A 21 -8.16 18.01 -22.20
N THR A 22 -7.12 18.38 -22.92
CA THR A 22 -5.82 17.69 -22.87
C THR A 22 -5.19 17.80 -21.48
N LEU A 23 -5.23 18.99 -20.87
CA LEU A 23 -4.72 19.22 -19.52
C LEU A 23 -5.50 18.40 -18.48
N LEU A 24 -6.83 18.35 -18.61
CA LEU A 24 -7.69 17.55 -17.75
C LEU A 24 -7.37 16.07 -17.87
N LEU A 25 -7.26 15.54 -19.09
CA LEU A 25 -6.91 14.13 -19.31
C LEU A 25 -5.53 13.78 -18.74
N PHE A 26 -4.57 14.68 -18.89
CA PHE A 26 -3.23 14.48 -18.31
C PHE A 26 -3.28 14.46 -16.77
N ALA A 27 -4.03 15.37 -16.16
CA ALA A 27 -4.22 15.39 -14.71
C ALA A 27 -4.91 14.11 -14.20
N LEU A 28 -5.93 13.60 -14.91
CA LEU A 28 -6.59 12.34 -14.60
C LEU A 28 -5.64 11.14 -14.71
N ALA A 29 -4.78 11.13 -15.74
CA ALA A 29 -3.79 10.07 -15.91
C ALA A 29 -2.78 10.06 -14.74
N LEU A 30 -2.27 11.22 -14.33
CA LEU A 30 -1.38 11.33 -13.16
C LEU A 30 -2.07 10.88 -11.87
N PHE A 31 -3.33 11.26 -11.68
CA PHE A 31 -4.12 10.84 -10.53
C PHE A 31 -4.31 9.32 -10.50
N ALA A 32 -4.63 8.70 -11.64
CA ALA A 32 -4.79 7.25 -11.74
C ALA A 32 -3.50 6.50 -11.39
N VAL A 33 -2.34 7.00 -11.85
CA VAL A 33 -1.03 6.42 -11.50
C VAL A 33 -0.75 6.56 -10.00
N ALA A 34 -1.01 7.71 -9.40
CA ALA A 34 -0.81 7.92 -7.96
C ALA A 34 -1.71 7.02 -7.12
N ALA A 35 -2.99 6.89 -7.50
CA ALA A 35 -3.94 5.99 -6.85
C ALA A 35 -3.48 4.52 -6.95
N GLY A 36 -3.04 4.08 -8.12
CA GLY A 36 -2.51 2.73 -8.34
C GLY A 36 -1.29 2.42 -7.47
N ARG A 37 -0.38 3.37 -7.30
CA ARG A 37 0.78 3.23 -6.41
C ARG A 37 0.37 3.09 -4.94
N LEU A 38 -0.62 3.86 -4.49
CA LEU A 38 -1.11 3.77 -3.12
C LEU A 38 -1.77 2.40 -2.84
N VAL A 39 -2.58 1.91 -3.78
CA VAL A 39 -3.19 0.58 -3.68
C VAL A 39 -2.12 -0.50 -3.64
N SER A 40 -1.10 -0.42 -4.52
CA SER A 40 0.03 -1.35 -4.52
C SER A 40 0.76 -1.35 -3.18
N ALA A 41 1.05 -0.19 -2.61
CA ALA A 41 1.67 -0.07 -1.29
C ALA A 41 0.85 -0.74 -0.18
N ARG A 42 -0.47 -0.58 -0.19
CA ARG A 42 -1.37 -1.24 0.76
C ARG A 42 -1.34 -2.76 0.64
N LEU A 43 -1.35 -3.27 -0.60
CA LEU A 43 -1.27 -4.71 -0.84
C LEU A 43 0.04 -5.31 -0.32
N GLN A 44 1.15 -4.58 -0.47
CA GLN A 44 2.47 -5.01 0.03
C GLN A 44 2.50 -5.09 1.56
N VAL A 45 1.99 -4.08 2.26
CA VAL A 45 1.90 -4.09 3.73
C VAL A 45 0.98 -5.22 4.22
N ASN A 46 -0.12 -5.46 3.51
CA ASN A 46 -1.03 -6.57 3.82
C ASN A 46 -0.35 -7.94 3.63
N ASN A 47 0.38 -8.12 2.53
CA ASN A 47 1.16 -9.32 2.26
C ASN A 47 2.26 -9.53 3.32
N ALA A 48 2.95 -8.47 3.74
CA ALA A 48 3.94 -8.53 4.80
C ALA A 48 3.33 -8.98 6.14
N ALA A 49 2.15 -8.46 6.50
CA ALA A 49 1.44 -8.87 7.71
C ALA A 49 1.02 -10.36 7.65
N HIS A 50 0.55 -10.82 6.50
CA HIS A 50 0.21 -12.23 6.27
C HIS A 50 1.43 -13.14 6.43
N GLN A 51 2.55 -12.81 5.80
CA GLN A 51 3.79 -13.58 5.90
C GLN A 51 4.36 -13.59 7.33
N ALA A 52 4.32 -12.43 8.01
CA ALA A 52 4.74 -12.32 9.40
C ALA A 52 3.90 -13.21 10.33
N ALA A 53 2.57 -13.16 10.21
CA ALA A 53 1.68 -14.00 11.02
C ALA A 53 1.90 -15.50 10.77
N ARG A 54 2.08 -15.88 9.50
CA ARG A 54 2.37 -17.26 9.12
C ARG A 54 3.72 -17.71 9.66
N ALA A 55 4.78 -16.91 9.52
CA ALA A 55 6.09 -17.24 10.07
C ALA A 55 6.05 -17.43 11.58
N ALA A 56 5.36 -16.55 12.31
CA ALA A 56 5.18 -16.71 13.75
C ALA A 56 4.38 -17.96 14.12
N SER A 57 3.35 -18.32 13.35
CA SER A 57 2.47 -19.46 13.66
C SER A 57 3.15 -20.81 13.53
N ILE A 58 4.20 -20.96 12.74
CA ILE A 58 4.95 -22.22 12.59
C ILE A 58 6.06 -22.39 13.62
N GLU A 59 6.46 -21.34 14.32
CA GLU A 59 7.48 -21.40 15.35
C GLU A 59 6.97 -22.13 16.60
N ARG A 60 7.84 -22.87 17.28
CA ARG A 60 7.48 -23.65 18.49
C ARG A 60 7.72 -22.86 19.78
N ASN A 61 8.53 -21.83 19.72
CA ASN A 61 8.90 -21.00 20.87
C ASN A 61 8.34 -19.58 20.67
N PRO A 62 7.60 -19.03 21.64
CA PRO A 62 7.06 -17.68 21.54
C PRO A 62 8.13 -16.59 21.35
N GLY A 63 9.33 -16.77 21.92
CA GLY A 63 10.46 -15.85 21.70
C GLY A 63 10.96 -15.86 20.25
N ALA A 64 11.07 -17.06 19.63
CA ALA A 64 11.46 -17.21 18.24
C ALA A 64 10.36 -16.70 17.27
N ALA A 65 9.09 -16.88 17.63
CA ALA A 65 7.95 -16.45 16.81
C ALA A 65 7.99 -14.94 16.47
N GLY A 66 8.31 -14.13 17.46
CA GLY A 66 8.45 -12.69 17.27
C GLY A 66 9.60 -12.30 16.32
N ALA A 67 10.73 -12.99 16.40
CA ALA A 67 11.88 -12.78 15.53
C ALA A 67 11.58 -13.24 14.10
N ALA A 68 10.99 -14.42 13.94
CA ALA A 68 10.60 -14.97 12.63
C ALA A 68 9.57 -14.09 11.92
N ALA A 69 8.60 -13.57 12.65
CA ALA A 69 7.61 -12.62 12.09
C ALA A 69 8.25 -11.34 11.58
N ARG A 70 9.19 -10.75 12.34
CA ARG A 70 9.90 -9.53 11.91
C ARG A 70 10.75 -9.81 10.66
N ALA A 71 11.50 -10.89 10.65
CA ALA A 71 12.33 -11.27 9.51
C ALA A 71 11.48 -11.51 8.24
N ALA A 72 10.32 -12.16 8.38
CA ALA A 72 9.40 -12.40 7.26
C ALA A 72 8.78 -11.08 6.74
N ALA A 73 8.36 -10.18 7.63
CA ALA A 73 7.85 -8.87 7.24
C ALA A 73 8.92 -8.02 6.54
N ASP A 74 10.14 -8.02 7.08
CA ASP A 74 11.28 -7.29 6.50
C ASP A 74 11.62 -7.83 5.12
N GLY A 75 11.66 -9.12 4.92
CA GLY A 75 11.88 -9.76 3.64
C GLY A 75 10.78 -9.43 2.62
N ALA A 76 9.53 -9.45 3.04
CA ALA A 76 8.39 -9.12 2.18
C ALA A 76 8.39 -7.64 1.73
N LEU A 77 8.88 -6.72 2.56
CA LEU A 77 8.95 -5.29 2.25
C LEU A 77 10.24 -4.87 1.52
N ALA A 78 11.33 -5.67 1.63
CA ALA A 78 12.64 -5.30 1.07
C ALA A 78 12.71 -5.39 -0.46
N GLY A 79 11.90 -6.25 -1.08
CA GLY A 79 11.89 -6.48 -2.55
C GLY A 79 11.01 -5.52 -3.34
N GLU A 80 10.37 -4.55 -2.69
CA GLU A 80 9.25 -3.81 -3.27
C GLU A 80 9.59 -2.38 -3.67
N ARG A 81 8.82 -1.84 -4.62
CA ARG A 81 9.02 -0.48 -5.18
C ARG A 81 8.68 0.65 -4.21
N VAL A 82 8.02 0.34 -3.09
CA VAL A 82 7.63 1.34 -2.09
C VAL A 82 8.57 1.27 -0.90
N THR A 83 9.32 2.34 -0.69
CA THR A 83 10.25 2.43 0.43
C THR A 83 9.54 2.88 1.69
N CYS A 84 9.51 2.01 2.71
CA CYS A 84 9.07 2.40 4.05
C CYS A 84 10.11 3.32 4.70
N ALA A 85 9.76 4.55 4.99
CA ALA A 85 10.62 5.48 5.74
C ALA A 85 10.80 5.01 7.20
N SER A 86 9.77 4.38 7.77
CA SER A 86 9.85 3.65 9.03
C SER A 86 8.88 2.47 8.99
N ARG A 87 9.26 1.38 9.63
CA ARG A 87 8.43 0.18 9.72
C ARG A 87 8.39 -0.32 11.16
N GLN A 88 7.22 -0.79 11.56
CA GLN A 88 6.99 -1.43 12.86
C GLN A 88 6.25 -2.74 12.65
N VAL A 89 6.69 -3.79 13.33
CA VAL A 89 6.06 -5.11 13.32
C VAL A 89 5.73 -5.45 14.77
N ASN A 90 4.44 -5.50 15.08
CA ASN A 90 3.91 -5.92 16.36
C ASN A 90 3.32 -7.32 16.23
N VAL A 91 3.73 -8.22 17.11
CA VAL A 91 3.27 -9.61 17.12
C VAL A 91 2.54 -9.88 18.42
N GLY A 92 1.24 -10.11 18.32
CA GLY A 92 0.40 -10.58 19.42
C GLY A 92 0.36 -12.08 19.40
N LEU A 93 0.98 -12.73 20.39
CA LEU A 93 1.07 -14.18 20.46
C LEU A 93 -0.15 -14.83 21.12
N GLY A 94 -1.04 -14.04 21.73
CA GLY A 94 -2.23 -14.53 22.43
C GLY A 94 -1.91 -15.68 23.39
N SER A 95 -2.76 -16.71 23.38
CA SER A 95 -2.40 -18.00 23.99
C SER A 95 -1.59 -18.80 22.97
N PHE A 96 -0.26 -18.79 23.09
CA PHE A 96 0.66 -19.49 22.16
C PHE A 96 0.65 -20.99 22.41
N ARG A 97 -0.47 -21.64 22.10
CA ARG A 97 -0.70 -23.11 22.27
C ARG A 97 -1.57 -23.62 21.12
N PRO A 98 -1.61 -24.94 20.91
CA PRO A 98 -2.49 -25.56 19.92
C PRO A 98 -3.93 -25.04 20.03
N GLY A 99 -4.53 -24.64 18.93
CA GLY A 99 -5.86 -24.01 18.90
C GLY A 99 -5.90 -22.52 19.25
N GLY A 100 -4.77 -21.89 19.62
CA GLY A 100 -4.65 -20.46 19.80
C GLY A 100 -4.52 -19.71 18.47
N SER A 101 -4.20 -18.43 18.53
CA SER A 101 -3.98 -17.59 17.34
C SER A 101 -2.80 -16.65 17.53
N VAL A 102 -2.15 -16.32 16.42
CA VAL A 102 -1.10 -15.30 16.33
C VAL A 102 -1.62 -14.17 15.48
N THR A 103 -1.44 -12.94 15.96
CA THR A 103 -1.77 -11.73 15.22
C THR A 103 -0.48 -10.98 14.88
N ALA A 104 -0.23 -10.71 13.62
CA ALA A 104 0.85 -9.82 13.19
C ALA A 104 0.28 -8.54 12.64
N THR A 105 0.74 -7.40 13.16
CA THR A 105 0.39 -6.06 12.70
C THR A 105 1.64 -5.39 12.17
N VAL A 106 1.63 -5.03 10.89
CA VAL A 106 2.71 -4.35 10.20
C VAL A 106 2.28 -2.93 9.88
N THR A 107 3.08 -1.96 10.30
CA THR A 107 2.88 -0.54 9.98
C THR A 107 4.08 -0.06 9.17
N CYS A 108 3.83 0.45 7.98
CA CYS A 108 4.80 1.06 7.08
C CYS A 108 4.45 2.53 6.88
N ARG A 109 5.39 3.41 7.18
CA ARG A 109 5.25 4.84 6.92
C ARG A 109 5.88 5.17 5.58
N VAL A 110 5.08 5.57 4.60
CA VAL A 110 5.53 5.94 3.25
C VAL A 110 5.53 7.46 3.09
N LYS A 111 6.53 7.98 2.36
CA LYS A 111 6.56 9.40 2.00
C LYS A 111 5.57 9.66 0.88
N LEU A 112 4.81 10.76 0.97
CA LEU A 112 3.87 11.13 -0.08
C LEU A 112 4.57 11.44 -1.41
N SER A 113 5.80 11.93 -1.38
CA SER A 113 6.63 12.13 -2.57
C SER A 113 6.86 10.86 -3.39
N ASP A 114 6.94 9.69 -2.74
CA ASP A 114 7.19 8.41 -3.40
C ASP A 114 5.92 7.85 -4.06
N VAL A 115 4.75 8.27 -3.56
CA VAL A 115 3.44 7.83 -4.05
C VAL A 115 2.89 8.79 -5.12
N ALA A 116 3.00 10.09 -4.91
CA ALA A 116 2.29 11.10 -5.71
C ALA A 116 3.04 11.58 -6.96
N LEU A 117 4.27 11.10 -7.26
CA LEU A 117 5.11 11.60 -8.38
C LEU A 117 5.44 13.10 -8.32
N VAL A 118 4.91 13.81 -7.34
CA VAL A 118 5.10 15.24 -7.10
C VAL A 118 5.70 15.40 -5.71
N ARG A 119 6.61 16.35 -5.53
CA ARG A 119 7.22 16.64 -4.21
C ARG A 119 6.22 17.26 -3.24
N ILE A 120 5.28 16.42 -2.77
CA ILE A 120 4.36 16.81 -1.71
C ILE A 120 5.04 16.47 -0.38
N PRO A 121 5.26 17.43 0.52
CA PRO A 121 5.79 17.15 1.85
C PRO A 121 4.77 16.37 2.67
N GLY A 122 5.24 15.39 3.43
CA GLY A 122 4.39 14.60 4.31
C GLY A 122 4.63 13.10 4.19
N SER A 123 4.04 12.36 5.10
CA SER A 123 4.06 10.90 5.13
C SER A 123 2.71 10.36 5.56
N THR A 124 2.34 9.20 5.06
CA THR A 124 1.14 8.47 5.49
C THR A 124 1.53 7.12 6.07
N ALA A 125 0.79 6.67 7.10
CA ALA A 125 1.00 5.35 7.68
C ALA A 125 0.02 4.35 7.06
N LEU A 126 0.56 3.27 6.54
CA LEU A 126 -0.20 2.13 6.06
C LEU A 126 -0.06 1.02 7.10
N THR A 127 -1.19 0.58 7.65
CA THR A 127 -1.21 -0.48 8.66
C THR A 127 -2.06 -1.64 8.17
N ALA A 128 -1.54 -2.86 8.32
CA ALA A 128 -2.27 -4.08 8.06
C ALA A 128 -2.08 -5.05 9.24
N SER A 129 -3.13 -5.80 9.54
CA SER A 129 -3.13 -6.81 10.59
C SER A 129 -3.66 -8.11 10.03
N PHE A 130 -3.01 -9.21 10.38
CA PHE A 130 -3.41 -10.54 9.96
C PHE A 130 -3.38 -11.51 11.13
N VAL A 131 -4.40 -12.38 11.22
CA VAL A 131 -4.55 -13.37 12.27
C VAL A 131 -4.45 -14.77 11.68
N VAL A 132 -3.59 -15.61 12.24
CA VAL A 132 -3.43 -17.01 11.83
C VAL A 132 -3.68 -17.91 13.02
N PRO A 133 -4.54 -18.93 12.90
CA PRO A 133 -4.72 -19.94 13.94
C PRO A 133 -3.47 -20.82 14.06
N ILE A 134 -3.17 -21.26 15.28
CA ILE A 134 -2.13 -22.24 15.56
C ILE A 134 -2.75 -23.62 15.44
N ASP A 135 -2.09 -24.49 14.69
CA ASP A 135 -2.59 -25.84 14.40
C ASP A 135 -2.80 -26.69 15.68
N TYR A 136 -3.93 -27.40 15.76
CA TYR A 136 -4.28 -28.25 16.91
C TYR A 136 -3.33 -29.42 17.08
N TRP A 137 -2.77 -29.93 15.98
CA TRP A 137 -1.89 -31.11 15.98
C TRP A 137 -0.43 -30.79 16.27
N ARG A 138 -0.14 -29.58 16.61
CA ARG A 138 1.20 -29.11 16.88
C ARG A 138 1.63 -29.52 18.30
N SER A 139 2.64 -30.38 18.41
CA SER A 139 3.28 -30.64 19.70
C SER A 139 4.05 -29.41 20.17
N SER A 140 3.53 -28.70 21.17
CA SER A 140 4.29 -27.70 21.91
C SER A 140 5.25 -28.42 22.87
N ARG A 141 6.55 -28.27 22.62
CA ARG A 141 7.61 -28.58 23.62
C ARG A 141 8.11 -27.30 24.23
#